data_ab87ff0b92107c6fec1a1447f26c1297
#
_entry.id   ab87ff0b92107c6fec1a1447f26c1297
#
_cell.length_a   1.000
_cell.length_b   1.000
_cell.length_c   1.000
_cell.angle_alpha   90.00
_cell.angle_beta   90.00
_cell.angle_gamma   90.00
#
_symmetry.space_group_name_H-M   'P 1'
#
loop_
_entity.id
_entity.type
_entity.pdbx_description
1 polymer ?
#
loop_
_entity_poly.entity_id
_entity_poly.type
_entity_poly.pdbx_seq_one_letter_code
_entity_poly.pdbx_strand_id
1 'polypeptide(L)' 'MITKELENKKKEYYKLYDRFVKADNWFKAQDNGYFESIEGKKEYRAFKEIINKLNALYNEIEATN' A
#
# COMPACT_ATOMS: atom_id res chain seq x y z
N MET A 1 -19.74 18.36 -4.82
CA MET A 1 -18.78 19.36 -4.32
C MET A 1 -17.51 18.68 -3.85
N ILE A 2 -16.38 19.14 -4.33
CA ILE A 2 -15.10 18.61 -3.89
C ILE A 2 -14.86 19.05 -2.48
N THR A 3 -14.72 18.12 -1.59
CA THR A 3 -14.54 18.39 -0.18
C THR A 3 -13.08 18.23 0.20
N LYS A 4 -12.67 18.85 1.28
CA LYS A 4 -11.35 18.63 1.86
C LYS A 4 -11.14 17.15 2.17
N GLU A 5 -12.23 16.48 2.52
CA GLU A 5 -12.19 15.05 2.82
C GLU A 5 -11.70 14.22 1.63
N LEU A 6 -12.23 14.51 0.44
CA LEU A 6 -11.79 13.82 -0.78
C LEU A 6 -10.34 14.14 -1.09
N GLU A 7 -9.94 15.40 -0.98
CA GLU A 7 -8.55 15.78 -1.20
C GLU A 7 -7.60 15.10 -0.22
N ASN A 8 -8.01 15.01 1.05
CA ASN A 8 -7.20 14.35 2.07
C ASN A 8 -7.05 12.85 1.78
N LYS A 9 -8.12 12.21 1.31
CA LYS A 9 -8.07 10.80 0.93
C LYS A 9 -7.12 10.57 -0.23
N LYS A 10 -7.14 11.46 -1.22
CA LYS A 10 -6.22 11.38 -2.36
C LYS A 10 -4.76 11.54 -1.92
N LYS A 11 -4.49 12.49 -1.03
CA LYS A 11 -3.14 12.69 -0.49
C LYS A 11 -2.67 11.46 0.27
N GLU A 12 -3.55 10.89 1.08
CA GLU A 12 -3.26 9.67 1.84
C GLU A 12 -2.98 8.50 0.90
N TYR A 13 -3.77 8.37 -0.16
CA TYR A 13 -3.59 7.35 -1.18
C TYR A 13 -2.20 7.47 -1.83
N TYR A 14 -1.82 8.68 -2.24
CA TYR A 14 -0.54 8.87 -2.91
C TYR A 14 0.65 8.61 -1.99
N LYS A 15 0.56 8.99 -0.73
CA LYS A 15 1.60 8.68 0.26
C LYS A 15 1.76 7.17 0.43
N LEU A 16 0.64 6.49 0.54
CA LEU A 16 0.64 5.05 0.73
C LEU A 16 1.12 4.33 -0.53
N TYR A 17 0.73 4.84 -1.70
CA TYR A 17 1.17 4.31 -2.98
C TYR A 17 2.70 4.42 -3.13
N ASP A 18 3.27 5.55 -2.72
CA ASP A 18 4.72 5.73 -2.75
C ASP A 18 5.42 4.68 -1.87
N ARG A 19 4.89 4.45 -0.68
CA ARG A 19 5.41 3.41 0.21
C ARG A 19 5.28 2.02 -0.42
N PHE A 20 4.17 1.77 -1.09
CA PHE A 20 3.95 0.51 -1.79
C PHE A 20 5.00 0.29 -2.88
N VAL A 21 5.26 1.28 -3.70
CA VAL A 21 6.25 1.17 -4.79
C VAL A 21 7.63 0.89 -4.24
N LYS A 22 8.03 1.58 -3.18
CA LYS A 22 9.33 1.37 -2.55
C LYS A 22 9.45 -0.02 -1.97
N ALA A 23 8.41 -0.49 -1.29
CA ALA A 23 8.38 -1.82 -0.70
C ALA A 23 8.38 -2.90 -1.79
N ASP A 24 7.62 -2.69 -2.84
CA ASP A 24 7.55 -3.63 -3.97
C ASP A 24 8.92 -3.81 -4.62
N ASN A 25 9.62 -2.71 -4.87
CA ASN A 25 10.97 -2.74 -5.44
C ASN A 25 11.94 -3.46 -4.51
N TRP A 26 11.82 -3.22 -3.22
CA TRP A 26 12.68 -3.87 -2.25
C TRP A 26 12.45 -5.39 -2.22
N PHE A 27 11.18 -5.81 -2.20
CA PHE A 27 10.83 -7.24 -2.19
C PHE A 27 11.28 -7.95 -3.47
N LYS A 28 11.19 -7.28 -4.61
CA LYS A 28 11.64 -7.85 -5.89
C LYS A 28 13.13 -8.15 -5.90
N ALA A 29 13.90 -7.46 -5.08
CA ALA A 29 15.34 -7.66 -4.97
C ALA A 29 15.70 -8.79 -4.01
N GLN A 30 14.75 -9.33 -3.27
CA GLN A 30 15.00 -10.39 -2.29
C GLN A 30 14.93 -11.77 -2.93
N ASP A 31 15.65 -12.72 -2.37
CA ASP A 31 15.63 -14.10 -2.85
C ASP A 31 14.53 -14.91 -2.16
N ASN A 32 14.32 -16.15 -2.62
CA ASN A 32 13.29 -17.02 -2.08
C ASN A 32 13.54 -17.36 -0.60
N GLY A 33 14.80 -17.47 -0.19
CA GLY A 33 15.13 -17.73 1.21
C GLY A 33 14.63 -16.67 2.15
N TYR A 34 14.65 -15.39 1.72
CA TYR A 34 14.11 -14.31 2.53
C TYR A 34 12.61 -14.49 2.75
N PHE A 35 11.86 -14.80 1.70
CA PHE A 35 10.41 -14.95 1.79
C PHE A 35 10.01 -16.15 2.64
N GLU A 36 10.87 -17.14 2.76
CA GLU A 36 10.61 -18.31 3.60
C GLU A 36 11.01 -18.08 5.05
N SER A 37 11.82 -17.06 5.34
CA SER A 37 12.24 -16.74 6.69
C SER A 37 11.09 -16.17 7.52
N ILE A 38 11.24 -16.22 8.83
CA ILE A 38 10.25 -15.65 9.74
C ILE A 38 10.11 -14.14 9.53
N GLU A 39 11.25 -13.45 9.38
CA GLU A 39 11.25 -12.02 9.11
C GLU A 39 10.61 -11.69 7.77
N GLY A 40 10.94 -12.46 6.74
CA GLY A 40 10.37 -12.25 5.41
C GLY A 40 8.86 -12.41 5.39
N LYS A 41 8.35 -13.42 6.10
CA LYS A 41 6.90 -13.64 6.19
C LYS A 41 6.22 -12.49 6.91
N LYS A 42 6.83 -11.98 7.98
CA LYS A 42 6.31 -10.86 8.75
C LYS A 42 6.26 -9.59 7.91
N GLU A 43 7.36 -9.29 7.22
CA GLU A 43 7.46 -8.10 6.38
C GLU A 43 6.48 -8.17 5.20
N TYR A 44 6.37 -9.34 4.61
CA TYR A 44 5.45 -9.53 3.48
C TYR A 44 4.00 -9.37 3.91
N ARG A 45 3.66 -9.80 5.12
CA ARG A 45 2.32 -9.61 5.67
C ARG A 45 2.00 -8.12 5.83
N ALA A 46 2.96 -7.34 6.33
CA ALA A 46 2.80 -5.90 6.45
C ALA A 46 2.63 -5.25 5.08
N PHE A 47 3.35 -5.74 4.08
CA PHE A 47 3.22 -5.27 2.70
C PHE A 47 1.81 -5.53 2.16
N LYS A 48 1.26 -6.71 2.42
CA LYS A 48 -0.12 -7.02 2.00
C LYS A 48 -1.14 -6.10 2.66
N GLU A 49 -0.89 -5.68 3.89
CA GLU A 49 -1.78 -4.72 4.57
C GLU A 49 -1.77 -3.37 3.85
N ILE A 50 -0.61 -2.94 3.36
CA ILE A 50 -0.51 -1.71 2.56
C ILE A 50 -1.38 -1.84 1.30
N ILE A 51 -1.30 -2.97 0.62
CA ILE A 51 -2.11 -3.22 -0.58
C ILE A 51 -3.60 -3.16 -0.25
N ASN A 52 -4.01 -3.77 0.85
CA ASN A 52 -5.40 -3.76 1.27
C ASN A 52 -5.89 -2.35 1.57
N LYS A 53 -5.08 -1.55 2.24
CA LYS A 53 -5.41 -0.15 2.53
C LYS A 53 -5.50 0.68 1.26
N LEU A 54 -4.60 0.46 0.30
CA LEU A 54 -4.66 1.14 -0.99
C LEU A 54 -5.96 0.84 -1.71
N ASN A 55 -6.35 -0.43 -1.74
CA ASN A 55 -7.59 -0.83 -2.39
C ASN A 55 -8.81 -0.21 -1.71
N ALA A 56 -8.81 -0.16 -0.38
CA ALA A 56 -9.90 0.45 0.36
C ALA A 56 -10.01 1.95 0.08
N LEU A 57 -8.88 2.65 0.08
CA LEU A 57 -8.85 4.09 -0.22
C LEU A 57 -9.28 4.36 -1.66
N TYR A 58 -8.81 3.53 -2.59
CA TYR A 58 -9.19 3.66 -3.99
C TYR A 58 -10.70 3.54 -4.16
N ASN A 59 -11.30 2.55 -3.51
CA ASN A 59 -12.74 2.35 -3.57
C ASN A 59 -13.50 3.53 -2.96
N GLU A 60 -13.00 4.08 -1.86
CA GLU A 60 -13.62 5.26 -1.24
C GLU A 60 -13.55 6.48 -2.16
N ILE A 61 -12.42 6.70 -2.81
CA ILE A 61 -12.23 7.81 -3.73
C ILE A 61 -13.16 7.66 -4.92
N GLU A 62 -13.26 6.47 -5.48
CA GLU A 62 -14.15 6.19 -6.61
C GLU A 62 -15.61 6.37 -6.23
N ALA A 63 -16.01 5.94 -5.05
CA ALA A 63 -17.37 6.07 -4.57
C ALA A 63 -17.78 7.52 -4.34
N THR A 64 -16.80 8.39 -4.02
CA THR A 64 -17.06 9.80 -3.74
C THR A 64 -17.00 10.65 -5.02
N ASN A 65 -16.36 10.14 -6.02
CA ASN A 65 -16.19 10.83 -7.30
C ASN A 65 -17.52 10.80 -8.10
#